data_3641d93edc91affdf8f72cbd057a0c98
#
_entry.id   3641d93edc91affdf8f72cbd057a0c98
#
_cell.length_a   1.000
_cell.length_b   1.000
_cell.length_c   1.000
_cell.angle_alpha   90.00
_cell.angle_beta   90.00
_cell.angle_gamma   90.00
#
_symmetry.space_group_name_H-M   'P 1'
#
loop_
_entity.id
_entity.type
_entity.pdbx_description
1 polymer ?
#
loop_
_entity_poly.entity_id
_entity_poly.type
_entity_poly.pdbx_seq_one_letter_code
_entity_poly.pdbx_strand_id
1 'polypeptide(L)'
;SCQNTEVVDVTLYGNSITAKELKEHMYIYASDEFQGREAGTAGEILAINYLKNEYEKIGVKGGMQNGDYFMPMNVYAGRERRNIDSFNVLAFIKGDEKPDELLVITSHLDHVGVNKDGSVNNGADDDGSGTTAMLEMAEAFQLAVNDGLRPKRSVLFLHVSAEEKGLLGSEYYSKNPTYPMEDTVANLNIDMIGRVDDLHKDNPNYLYIIGSDKLSQDLHDVNQSMNDKYVNLELDYRYNDPTTLVFEMGRMRENNYYYRSDHLHFVNNNVPAIFYFNGTHEDYHRPTDTADKIRYDL
;
A
#
# COMPACT_ATOMS: atom_id res chain seq x y z
N SER A 1 42.30 -10.48 -0.01
CA SER A 1 41.43 -10.86 -1.16
C SER A 1 40.23 -9.91 -1.18
N CYS A 2 40.24 -8.99 -2.14
CA CYS A 2 39.02 -8.17 -2.42
C CYS A 2 37.94 -9.12 -2.90
N GLN A 3 36.92 -9.33 -2.09
CA GLN A 3 35.67 -9.91 -2.59
C GLN A 3 35.06 -8.86 -3.52
N ASN A 4 35.04 -9.16 -4.83
CA ASN A 4 34.16 -8.47 -5.77
C ASN A 4 32.74 -8.77 -5.31
N THR A 5 32.10 -7.81 -4.60
CA THR A 5 30.67 -7.80 -4.46
C THR A 5 30.12 -7.47 -5.85
N GLU A 6 29.73 -8.48 -6.60
CA GLU A 6 28.93 -8.27 -7.81
C GLU A 6 27.73 -7.41 -7.42
N VAL A 7 27.62 -6.26 -8.07
CA VAL A 7 26.43 -5.39 -7.91
C VAL A 7 25.27 -6.14 -8.55
N VAL A 8 24.33 -6.60 -7.74
CA VAL A 8 23.12 -7.28 -8.20
C VAL A 8 22.32 -6.34 -9.08
N ASP A 9 22.01 -6.73 -10.31
CA ASP A 9 21.10 -5.99 -11.18
C ASP A 9 19.65 -6.28 -10.78
N VAL A 10 19.08 -5.37 -9.97
CA VAL A 10 17.70 -5.46 -9.50
C VAL A 10 16.67 -5.15 -10.60
N THR A 11 17.10 -4.60 -11.74
CA THR A 11 16.22 -4.23 -12.86
C THR A 11 15.48 -5.46 -13.42
N LEU A 12 16.13 -6.63 -13.43
CA LEU A 12 15.51 -7.87 -13.84
C LEU A 12 14.22 -8.16 -13.07
N TYR A 13 14.26 -7.97 -11.75
CA TYR A 13 13.12 -8.23 -10.87
C TYR A 13 12.10 -7.10 -10.89
N GLY A 14 12.53 -5.85 -10.95
CA GLY A 14 11.63 -4.72 -11.14
C GLY A 14 10.82 -4.81 -12.44
N ASN A 15 11.43 -5.28 -13.51
CA ASN A 15 10.77 -5.46 -14.81
C ASN A 15 9.80 -6.65 -14.85
N SER A 16 9.76 -7.50 -13.84
CA SER A 16 8.72 -8.53 -13.71
C SER A 16 7.34 -7.95 -13.39
N ILE A 17 7.29 -6.73 -12.85
CA ILE A 17 6.05 -5.99 -12.61
C ILE A 17 5.56 -5.45 -13.95
N THR A 18 4.42 -5.94 -14.44
CA THR A 18 3.90 -5.57 -15.75
C THR A 18 2.52 -4.93 -15.67
N ALA A 19 2.25 -4.00 -16.59
CA ALA A 19 0.93 -3.40 -16.75
C ALA A 19 -0.17 -4.46 -16.99
N LYS A 20 0.17 -5.55 -17.68
CA LYS A 20 -0.76 -6.66 -17.96
C LYS A 20 -1.20 -7.35 -16.68
N GLU A 21 -0.26 -7.75 -15.83
CA GLU A 21 -0.55 -8.48 -14.59
C GLU A 21 -1.26 -7.59 -13.57
N LEU A 22 -0.84 -6.33 -13.41
CA LEU A 22 -1.55 -5.34 -12.61
C LEU A 22 -3.02 -5.21 -13.05
N LYS A 23 -3.26 -5.15 -14.36
CA LYS A 23 -4.60 -5.09 -14.92
C LYS A 23 -5.41 -6.36 -14.65
N GLU A 24 -4.81 -7.53 -14.78
CA GLU A 24 -5.47 -8.81 -14.48
C GLU A 24 -5.92 -8.86 -13.02
N HIS A 25 -5.05 -8.49 -12.08
CA HIS A 25 -5.41 -8.39 -10.67
C HIS A 25 -6.53 -7.37 -10.43
N MET A 26 -6.41 -6.17 -10.99
CA MET A 26 -7.35 -5.09 -10.75
C MET A 26 -8.77 -5.41 -11.24
N TYR A 27 -8.91 -6.01 -12.42
CA TYR A 27 -10.22 -6.35 -12.98
C TYR A 27 -10.95 -7.42 -12.17
N ILE A 28 -10.23 -8.22 -11.38
CA ILE A 28 -10.82 -9.16 -10.42
C ILE A 28 -11.10 -8.43 -9.09
N TYR A 29 -10.08 -7.81 -8.53
CA TYR A 29 -10.10 -7.24 -7.18
C TYR A 29 -11.06 -6.06 -7.02
N ALA A 30 -11.20 -5.22 -8.05
CA ALA A 30 -12.11 -4.09 -8.11
C ALA A 30 -13.39 -4.39 -8.93
N SER A 31 -13.77 -5.66 -9.07
CA SER A 31 -15.02 -6.04 -9.73
C SER A 31 -16.23 -5.87 -8.80
N ASP A 32 -17.43 -5.85 -9.37
CA ASP A 32 -18.70 -5.80 -8.62
C ASP A 32 -18.89 -7.02 -7.72
N GLU A 33 -18.31 -8.16 -8.07
CA GLU A 33 -18.35 -9.39 -7.26
C GLU A 33 -17.77 -9.16 -5.85
N PHE A 34 -16.74 -8.34 -5.73
CA PHE A 34 -16.09 -7.99 -4.47
C PHE A 34 -16.85 -6.94 -3.65
N GLN A 35 -17.98 -6.44 -4.16
CA GLN A 35 -18.97 -5.62 -3.43
C GLN A 35 -18.33 -4.40 -2.73
N GLY A 36 -17.31 -3.81 -3.33
CA GLY A 36 -16.60 -2.66 -2.74
C GLY A 36 -15.85 -2.96 -1.45
N ARG A 37 -15.56 -4.22 -1.13
CA ARG A 37 -14.65 -4.71 -0.08
C ARG A 37 -14.79 -4.02 1.28
N GLU A 38 -16.01 -3.61 1.65
CA GLU A 38 -16.22 -2.92 2.92
C GLU A 38 -15.83 -3.80 4.11
N ALA A 39 -15.07 -3.24 5.05
CA ALA A 39 -14.63 -3.94 6.26
C ALA A 39 -15.82 -4.48 7.06
N GLY A 40 -15.73 -5.76 7.46
CA GLY A 40 -16.78 -6.45 8.19
C GLY A 40 -17.92 -7.01 7.28
N THR A 41 -17.73 -7.08 5.97
CA THR A 41 -18.73 -7.61 5.03
C THR A 41 -18.23 -8.82 4.25
N ALA A 42 -19.13 -9.46 3.50
CA ALA A 42 -18.77 -10.55 2.60
C ALA A 42 -17.78 -10.14 1.51
N GLY A 43 -17.84 -8.89 1.05
CA GLY A 43 -16.89 -8.35 0.08
C GLY A 43 -15.45 -8.32 0.61
N GLU A 44 -15.25 -7.98 1.87
CA GLU A 44 -13.94 -8.08 2.51
C GLU A 44 -13.44 -9.53 2.55
N ILE A 45 -14.31 -10.49 2.87
CA ILE A 45 -13.94 -11.92 2.90
C ILE A 45 -13.47 -12.41 1.53
N LEU A 46 -14.12 -11.97 0.45
CA LEU A 46 -13.64 -12.28 -0.90
C LEU A 46 -12.26 -11.67 -1.16
N ALA A 47 -12.06 -10.41 -0.75
CA ALA A 47 -10.79 -9.71 -0.93
C ALA A 47 -9.64 -10.39 -0.18
N ILE A 48 -9.80 -10.70 1.10
CA ILE A 48 -8.72 -11.33 1.89
C ILE A 48 -8.38 -12.73 1.38
N ASN A 49 -9.36 -13.51 0.94
CA ASN A 49 -9.11 -14.82 0.34
C ASN A 49 -8.40 -14.70 -1.02
N TYR A 50 -8.76 -13.71 -1.82
CA TYR A 50 -8.05 -13.42 -3.07
C TYR A 50 -6.56 -13.13 -2.80
N LEU A 51 -6.26 -12.23 -1.87
CA LEU A 51 -4.89 -11.87 -1.51
C LEU A 51 -4.11 -13.09 -1.02
N LYS A 52 -4.67 -13.86 -0.10
CA LYS A 52 -4.05 -15.10 0.38
C LYS A 52 -3.72 -16.06 -0.77
N ASN A 53 -4.69 -16.32 -1.65
CA ASN A 53 -4.51 -17.24 -2.76
C ASN A 53 -3.41 -16.77 -3.72
N GLU A 54 -3.30 -15.47 -4.00
CA GLU A 54 -2.25 -14.92 -4.84
C GLU A 54 -0.87 -15.06 -4.16
N TYR A 55 -0.76 -14.77 -2.86
CA TYR A 55 0.49 -15.01 -2.12
C TYR A 55 0.90 -16.49 -2.11
N GLU A 56 -0.05 -17.40 -1.94
CA GLU A 56 0.22 -18.85 -2.01
C GLU A 56 0.73 -19.27 -3.40
N LYS A 57 0.15 -18.75 -4.48
CA LYS A 57 0.57 -19.02 -5.87
C LYS A 57 2.01 -18.58 -6.13
N ILE A 58 2.41 -17.40 -5.66
CA ILE A 58 3.77 -16.89 -5.85
C ILE A 58 4.78 -17.46 -4.85
N GLY A 59 4.31 -18.20 -3.84
CA GLY A 59 5.16 -18.87 -2.86
C GLY A 59 5.61 -17.98 -1.70
N VAL A 60 4.99 -16.82 -1.48
CA VAL A 60 5.24 -15.97 -0.30
C VAL A 60 4.41 -16.47 0.87
N LYS A 61 5.05 -16.66 2.02
CA LYS A 61 4.42 -17.21 3.22
C LYS A 61 3.60 -16.17 3.97
N GLY A 62 2.67 -16.65 4.81
CA GLY A 62 1.92 -15.80 5.73
C GLY A 62 2.83 -15.10 6.74
N GLY A 63 2.44 -13.88 7.12
CA GLY A 63 3.24 -13.01 7.99
C GLY A 63 2.91 -13.12 9.48
N MET A 64 1.93 -13.92 9.87
CA MET A 64 1.67 -14.22 11.28
C MET A 64 2.73 -15.20 11.82
N GLN A 65 3.00 -15.16 13.12
CA GLN A 65 4.02 -16.03 13.74
C GLN A 65 3.75 -17.52 13.55
N ASN A 66 2.48 -17.93 13.45
CA ASN A 66 2.07 -19.30 13.16
C ASN A 66 2.10 -19.64 11.66
N GLY A 67 2.47 -18.68 10.80
CA GLY A 67 2.50 -18.84 9.35
C GLY A 67 1.18 -18.53 8.62
N ASP A 68 0.14 -18.11 9.35
CA ASP A 68 -1.12 -17.68 8.76
C ASP A 68 -0.98 -16.31 8.05
N TYR A 69 -1.89 -16.06 7.11
CA TYR A 69 -1.97 -14.78 6.39
C TYR A 69 -2.90 -13.79 7.08
N PHE A 70 -3.87 -14.25 7.85
CA PHE A 70 -4.93 -13.42 8.42
C PHE A 70 -4.62 -13.04 9.86
N MET A 71 -4.68 -11.73 10.12
CA MET A 71 -4.69 -11.15 11.46
C MET A 71 -6.12 -10.74 11.78
N PRO A 72 -6.88 -11.58 12.51
CA PRO A 72 -8.24 -11.24 12.90
C PRO A 72 -8.23 -10.11 13.92
N MET A 73 -9.19 -9.21 13.80
CA MET A 73 -9.36 -8.08 14.71
C MET A 73 -10.84 -7.79 14.96
N ASN A 74 -11.13 -7.32 16.16
CA ASN A 74 -12.41 -6.72 16.50
C ASN A 74 -12.17 -5.25 16.84
N VAL A 75 -12.66 -4.34 16.01
CA VAL A 75 -12.38 -2.92 16.10
C VAL A 75 -13.65 -2.09 16.16
N TYR A 76 -13.59 -0.95 16.88
CA TYR A 76 -14.75 -0.07 17.03
C TYR A 76 -14.80 0.95 15.88
N ALA A 77 -15.80 0.80 15.01
CA ALA A 77 -16.09 1.74 13.93
C ALA A 77 -16.91 2.92 14.50
N GLY A 78 -16.24 4.02 14.82
CA GLY A 78 -16.82 5.13 15.56
C GLY A 78 -17.99 5.82 14.84
N ARG A 79 -17.93 5.97 13.50
CA ARG A 79 -19.04 6.52 12.69
C ARG A 79 -20.28 5.64 12.70
N GLU A 80 -20.09 4.33 12.77
CA GLU A 80 -21.18 3.33 12.80
C GLU A 80 -21.62 3.00 14.24
N ARG A 81 -20.87 3.44 15.24
CA ARG A 81 -21.10 3.19 16.68
C ARG A 81 -21.22 1.71 17.02
N ARG A 82 -20.42 0.86 16.38
CA ARG A 82 -20.40 -0.58 16.63
C ARG A 82 -19.01 -1.16 16.44
N ASN A 83 -18.79 -2.31 17.06
CA ASN A 83 -17.64 -3.15 16.74
C ASN A 83 -17.87 -3.89 15.44
N ILE A 84 -16.80 -4.07 14.68
CA ILE A 84 -16.76 -4.91 13.49
C ILE A 84 -15.65 -5.95 13.63
N ASP A 85 -15.91 -7.15 13.14
CA ASP A 85 -14.90 -8.17 12.92
C ASP A 85 -14.31 -7.97 11.54
N SER A 86 -13.01 -7.90 11.45
CA SER A 86 -12.28 -7.62 10.22
C SER A 86 -10.91 -8.30 10.24
N PHE A 87 -10.12 -8.17 9.16
CA PHE A 87 -8.86 -8.87 9.03
C PHE A 87 -7.83 -8.01 8.29
N ASN A 88 -6.63 -7.90 8.86
CA ASN A 88 -5.46 -7.55 8.06
C ASN A 88 -4.91 -8.81 7.38
N VAL A 89 -4.27 -8.64 6.23
CA VAL A 89 -3.59 -9.72 5.50
C VAL A 89 -2.09 -9.45 5.49
N LEU A 90 -1.32 -10.43 5.92
CA LEU A 90 0.12 -10.35 6.07
C LEU A 90 0.82 -11.42 5.24
N ALA A 91 1.80 -10.99 4.44
CA ALA A 91 2.73 -11.89 3.77
C ALA A 91 4.17 -11.48 4.09
N PHE A 92 5.09 -12.44 4.13
CA PHE A 92 6.40 -12.22 4.74
C PHE A 92 7.52 -12.90 3.96
N ILE A 93 8.59 -12.15 3.74
CA ILE A 93 9.85 -12.64 3.20
C ILE A 93 10.95 -12.37 4.22
N LYS A 94 11.56 -13.44 4.75
CA LYS A 94 12.63 -13.33 5.74
C LYS A 94 13.92 -12.84 5.09
N GLY A 95 14.58 -11.88 5.74
CA GLY A 95 15.92 -11.41 5.36
C GLY A 95 17.02 -12.43 5.70
N ASP A 96 18.19 -12.26 5.09
CA ASP A 96 19.33 -13.16 5.32
C ASP A 96 20.42 -12.57 6.24
N GLU A 97 20.74 -11.27 6.14
CA GLU A 97 21.78 -10.64 6.93
C GLU A 97 21.24 -10.02 8.23
N LYS A 98 20.06 -9.40 8.16
CA LYS A 98 19.40 -8.69 9.26
C LYS A 98 17.93 -9.11 9.37
N PRO A 99 17.64 -10.39 9.65
CA PRO A 99 16.28 -10.92 9.61
C PRO A 99 15.34 -10.32 10.67
N ASP A 100 15.90 -9.75 11.74
CA ASP A 100 15.13 -9.13 12.83
C ASP A 100 14.80 -7.64 12.54
N GLU A 101 15.43 -7.01 11.55
CA GLU A 101 15.06 -5.69 11.07
C GLU A 101 13.99 -5.82 9.99
N LEU A 102 12.90 -5.05 10.12
CA LEU A 102 11.71 -5.19 9.28
C LEU A 102 11.45 -3.95 8.43
N LEU A 103 11.32 -4.14 7.12
CA LEU A 103 10.68 -3.18 6.22
C LEU A 103 9.21 -3.56 6.08
N VAL A 104 8.30 -2.64 6.37
CA VAL A 104 6.85 -2.87 6.21
C VAL A 104 6.34 -2.06 5.02
N ILE A 105 5.73 -2.74 4.06
CA ILE A 105 5.03 -2.13 2.94
C ILE A 105 3.53 -2.27 3.19
N THR A 106 2.80 -1.16 3.12
CA THR A 106 1.37 -1.12 3.43
C THR A 106 0.54 -0.60 2.27
N SER A 107 -0.64 -1.14 2.12
CA SER A 107 -1.80 -0.62 1.40
C SER A 107 -3.06 -0.98 2.16
N HIS A 108 -4.20 -0.33 1.90
CA HIS A 108 -5.43 -0.83 2.49
C HIS A 108 -6.23 -1.69 1.50
N LEU A 109 -6.80 -2.77 2.03
CA LEU A 109 -7.52 -3.76 1.23
C LEU A 109 -9.01 -3.45 1.09
N ASP A 110 -9.56 -2.66 2.02
CA ASP A 110 -10.97 -2.31 2.08
C ASP A 110 -11.33 -1.12 1.18
N HIS A 111 -12.64 -0.95 0.96
CA HIS A 111 -13.22 0.24 0.39
C HIS A 111 -14.61 0.48 1.00
N VAL A 112 -15.44 1.31 0.41
CA VAL A 112 -16.65 1.82 1.04
C VAL A 112 -17.94 1.04 0.71
N GLY A 113 -17.82 -0.10 0.06
CA GLY A 113 -18.92 -1.06 -0.09
C GLY A 113 -19.97 -0.69 -1.14
N VAL A 114 -21.21 -1.08 -0.85
CA VAL A 114 -22.37 -0.93 -1.75
C VAL A 114 -23.26 0.20 -1.24
N ASN A 115 -23.65 1.08 -2.14
CA ASN A 115 -24.57 2.17 -1.85
C ASN A 115 -26.02 1.68 -1.63
N LYS A 116 -26.85 2.52 -1.03
CA LYS A 116 -28.26 2.18 -0.76
C LYS A 116 -29.08 1.88 -2.01
N ASP A 117 -28.69 2.43 -3.16
CA ASP A 117 -29.32 2.17 -4.47
C ASP A 117 -28.82 0.90 -5.16
N GLY A 118 -27.91 0.16 -4.52
CA GLY A 118 -27.32 -1.07 -5.02
C GLY A 118 -26.08 -0.86 -5.91
N SER A 119 -25.66 0.37 -6.18
CA SER A 119 -24.42 0.63 -6.91
C SER A 119 -23.20 0.25 -6.08
N VAL A 120 -22.21 -0.37 -6.72
CA VAL A 120 -20.99 -0.84 -6.08
C VAL A 120 -19.90 0.24 -6.20
N ASN A 121 -19.28 0.59 -5.07
CA ASN A 121 -18.07 1.41 -5.09
C ASN A 121 -16.87 0.48 -5.28
N ASN A 122 -16.40 0.38 -6.52
CA ASN A 122 -15.37 -0.62 -6.87
C ASN A 122 -13.99 -0.30 -6.28
N GLY A 123 -13.67 0.97 -6.02
CA GLY A 123 -12.41 1.37 -5.38
C GLY A 123 -11.17 0.88 -6.13
N ALA A 124 -11.13 1.09 -7.45
CA ALA A 124 -9.99 0.62 -8.25
C ALA A 124 -8.72 1.39 -7.92
N ASP A 125 -8.81 2.72 -7.80
CA ASP A 125 -7.67 3.52 -7.35
C ASP A 125 -7.54 3.53 -5.82
N ASP A 126 -8.66 3.63 -5.11
CA ASP A 126 -8.74 3.69 -3.65
C ASP A 126 -9.21 2.34 -3.03
N ASP A 127 -8.38 1.45 -2.55
CA ASP A 127 -6.94 1.38 -2.77
C ASP A 127 -6.55 0.09 -3.52
N GLY A 128 -7.35 -0.27 -4.54
CA GLY A 128 -7.01 -1.38 -5.43
C GLY A 128 -5.65 -1.18 -6.11
N SER A 129 -5.29 0.07 -6.42
CA SER A 129 -4.00 0.40 -7.04
C SER A 129 -2.82 0.05 -6.13
N GLY A 130 -2.85 0.43 -4.86
CA GLY A 130 -1.81 0.08 -3.89
C GLY A 130 -1.79 -1.42 -3.59
N THR A 131 -2.95 -2.03 -3.41
CA THR A 131 -3.07 -3.45 -3.05
C THR A 131 -2.56 -4.37 -4.17
N THR A 132 -2.92 -4.11 -5.43
CA THR A 132 -2.44 -4.91 -6.57
C THR A 132 -0.96 -4.67 -6.86
N ALA A 133 -0.47 -3.44 -6.69
CA ALA A 133 0.95 -3.14 -6.78
C ALA A 133 1.77 -3.94 -5.76
N MET A 134 1.29 -4.08 -4.53
CA MET A 134 1.96 -4.88 -3.51
C MET A 134 2.03 -6.37 -3.85
N LEU A 135 1.02 -6.94 -4.49
CA LEU A 135 1.08 -8.34 -4.97
C LEU A 135 2.22 -8.52 -5.98
N GLU A 136 2.33 -7.61 -6.95
CA GLU A 136 3.39 -7.65 -7.96
C GLU A 136 4.79 -7.40 -7.35
N MET A 137 4.89 -6.48 -6.38
CA MET A 137 6.14 -6.28 -5.62
C MET A 137 6.56 -7.55 -4.89
N ALA A 138 5.64 -8.22 -4.22
CA ALA A 138 5.93 -9.46 -3.51
C ALA A 138 6.39 -10.57 -4.45
N GLU A 139 5.80 -10.67 -5.63
CA GLU A 139 6.24 -11.60 -6.66
C GLU A 139 7.66 -11.28 -7.13
N ALA A 140 7.98 -10.02 -7.39
CA ALA A 140 9.33 -9.59 -7.77
C ALA A 140 10.37 -9.97 -6.70
N PHE A 141 10.07 -9.74 -5.42
CA PHE A 141 10.92 -10.17 -4.31
C PHE A 141 11.07 -11.69 -4.25
N GLN A 142 9.98 -12.43 -4.46
CA GLN A 142 10.02 -13.90 -4.41
C GLN A 142 10.81 -14.49 -5.59
N LEU A 143 10.73 -13.91 -6.79
CA LEU A 143 11.56 -14.29 -7.92
C LEU A 143 13.05 -14.13 -7.60
N ALA A 144 13.44 -13.02 -6.99
CA ALA A 144 14.80 -12.79 -6.52
C ALA A 144 15.23 -13.85 -5.49
N VAL A 145 14.35 -14.17 -4.54
CA VAL A 145 14.61 -15.23 -3.54
C VAL A 145 14.81 -16.59 -4.20
N ASN A 146 13.99 -16.92 -5.19
CA ASN A 146 14.11 -18.18 -5.95
C ASN A 146 15.45 -18.29 -6.71
N ASP A 147 15.99 -17.15 -7.15
CA ASP A 147 17.31 -17.06 -7.79
C ASP A 147 18.47 -17.00 -6.78
N GLY A 148 18.20 -17.11 -5.49
CA GLY A 148 19.20 -17.06 -4.42
C GLY A 148 19.57 -15.66 -3.94
N LEU A 149 18.82 -14.64 -4.35
CA LEU A 149 19.02 -13.23 -3.99
C LEU A 149 17.96 -12.80 -2.98
N ARG A 150 18.23 -13.03 -1.72
CA ARG A 150 17.32 -12.67 -0.63
C ARG A 150 17.55 -11.22 -0.18
N PRO A 151 16.51 -10.47 0.23
CA PRO A 151 16.70 -9.15 0.83
C PRO A 151 17.49 -9.28 2.14
N LYS A 152 18.31 -8.27 2.44
CA LYS A 152 19.11 -8.27 3.68
C LYS A 152 18.22 -8.21 4.93
N ARG A 153 17.20 -7.35 4.91
CA ARG A 153 16.17 -7.22 5.95
C ARG A 153 14.95 -8.03 5.58
N SER A 154 14.19 -8.40 6.58
CA SER A 154 12.87 -8.99 6.36
C SER A 154 11.90 -7.96 5.77
N VAL A 155 10.99 -8.42 4.92
CA VAL A 155 9.95 -7.59 4.29
C VAL A 155 8.58 -8.14 4.67
N LEU A 156 7.75 -7.28 5.24
CA LEU A 156 6.35 -7.57 5.53
C LEU A 156 5.46 -6.81 4.55
N PHE A 157 4.66 -7.54 3.81
CA PHE A 157 3.57 -7.01 2.98
C PHE A 157 2.31 -7.04 3.83
N LEU A 158 1.85 -5.86 4.25
CA LEU A 158 0.74 -5.69 5.17
C LEU A 158 -0.40 -4.95 4.48
N HIS A 159 -1.43 -5.69 4.08
CA HIS A 159 -2.69 -5.13 3.63
C HIS A 159 -3.58 -4.92 4.84
N VAL A 160 -3.80 -3.66 5.20
CA VAL A 160 -4.67 -3.31 6.34
C VAL A 160 -6.11 -3.16 5.91
N SER A 161 -7.03 -3.48 6.79
CA SER A 161 -8.47 -3.27 6.57
C SER A 161 -9.02 -2.15 7.44
N ALA A 162 -10.26 -1.75 7.17
CA ALA A 162 -10.95 -0.70 7.89
C ALA A 162 -10.20 0.65 7.92
N GLU A 163 -9.43 0.95 6.87
CA GLU A 163 -8.85 2.27 6.64
C GLU A 163 -9.95 3.31 6.51
N GLU A 164 -10.95 3.02 5.69
CA GLU A 164 -12.11 3.86 5.40
C GLU A 164 -13.01 4.14 6.64
N LYS A 165 -12.82 3.35 7.68
CA LYS A 165 -13.50 3.51 8.97
C LYS A 165 -12.67 4.26 10.01
N GLY A 166 -11.50 4.79 9.63
CA GLY A 166 -10.63 5.61 10.45
C GLY A 166 -9.27 4.97 10.77
N LEU A 167 -8.60 4.37 9.79
CA LEU A 167 -7.25 3.78 9.91
C LEU A 167 -7.19 2.65 10.97
N LEU A 168 -8.27 1.88 11.10
CA LEU A 168 -8.41 0.95 12.24
C LEU A 168 -7.49 -0.26 12.13
N GLY A 169 -7.24 -0.77 10.90
CA GLY A 169 -6.38 -1.93 10.69
C GLY A 169 -4.91 -1.63 10.99
N SER A 170 -4.40 -0.50 10.55
CA SER A 170 -3.03 -0.08 10.86
C SER A 170 -2.87 0.30 12.34
N GLU A 171 -3.90 0.89 12.95
CA GLU A 171 -3.92 1.12 14.41
C GLU A 171 -3.84 -0.22 15.17
N TYR A 172 -4.65 -1.20 14.77
CA TYR A 172 -4.64 -2.52 15.40
C TYR A 172 -3.28 -3.20 15.27
N TYR A 173 -2.68 -3.17 14.06
CA TYR A 173 -1.35 -3.73 13.84
C TYR A 173 -0.31 -3.03 14.74
N SER A 174 -0.34 -1.71 14.84
CA SER A 174 0.63 -0.97 15.66
C SER A 174 0.58 -1.32 17.15
N LYS A 175 -0.58 -1.75 17.63
CA LYS A 175 -0.79 -2.22 19.02
C LYS A 175 -0.54 -3.72 19.20
N ASN A 176 -0.58 -4.50 18.13
CA ASN A 176 -0.42 -5.94 18.12
C ASN A 176 0.55 -6.39 17.00
N PRO A 177 1.75 -5.81 16.91
CA PRO A 177 2.65 -6.08 15.79
C PRO A 177 3.20 -7.49 15.83
N THR A 178 3.49 -8.06 14.65
CA THR A 178 4.12 -9.38 14.54
C THR A 178 5.62 -9.35 14.84
N TYR A 179 6.23 -8.18 14.71
CA TYR A 179 7.58 -7.85 15.18
C TYR A 179 7.51 -6.59 16.03
N PRO A 180 8.38 -6.42 17.03
CA PRO A 180 8.42 -5.17 17.80
C PRO A 180 8.48 -3.94 16.88
N MET A 181 7.72 -2.90 17.19
CA MET A 181 7.69 -1.70 16.34
C MET A 181 9.06 -1.01 16.24
N GLU A 182 9.88 -1.13 17.28
CA GLU A 182 11.26 -0.64 17.30
C GLU A 182 12.18 -1.35 16.31
N ASP A 183 11.84 -2.56 15.86
CA ASP A 183 12.59 -3.33 14.87
C ASP A 183 12.14 -3.00 13.43
N THR A 184 11.06 -2.24 13.27
CA THR A 184 10.60 -1.75 11.97
C THR A 184 11.44 -0.54 11.56
N VAL A 185 12.26 -0.70 10.53
CA VAL A 185 13.20 0.36 10.08
C VAL A 185 12.53 1.43 9.23
N ALA A 186 11.50 1.06 8.48
CA ALA A 186 10.69 1.99 7.70
C ALA A 186 9.34 1.39 7.34
N ASN A 187 8.38 2.27 7.06
CA ASN A 187 7.11 1.94 6.42
C ASN A 187 7.00 2.65 5.06
N LEU A 188 6.66 1.87 4.04
CA LEU A 188 6.35 2.38 2.70
C LEU A 188 4.85 2.17 2.47
N ASN A 189 4.06 3.24 2.57
CA ASN A 189 2.61 3.19 2.44
C ASN A 189 2.18 3.63 1.05
N ILE A 190 1.37 2.82 0.39
CA ILE A 190 0.91 3.02 -0.98
C ILE A 190 -0.61 3.14 -0.96
N ASP A 191 -1.12 4.29 -1.37
CA ASP A 191 -2.54 4.57 -1.34
C ASP A 191 -2.89 5.52 -2.48
N MET A 192 -3.73 5.08 -3.41
CA MET A 192 -4.16 5.81 -4.61
C MET A 192 -2.99 6.23 -5.52
N ILE A 193 -2.42 5.29 -6.24
CA ILE A 193 -1.30 5.52 -7.19
C ILE A 193 -1.66 5.27 -8.65
N GLY A 194 -2.93 5.08 -8.98
CA GLY A 194 -3.38 4.62 -10.31
C GLY A 194 -3.98 5.71 -11.20
N ARG A 195 -4.01 6.96 -10.78
CA ARG A 195 -4.65 8.05 -11.55
C ARG A 195 -3.74 9.27 -11.66
N VAL A 196 -4.17 10.23 -12.47
CA VAL A 196 -3.52 11.53 -12.63
C VAL A 196 -4.45 12.62 -12.13
N ASP A 197 -3.97 13.49 -11.24
CA ASP A 197 -4.76 14.62 -10.76
C ASP A 197 -4.72 15.83 -11.71
N ASP A 198 -5.51 16.84 -11.39
CA ASP A 198 -5.63 18.03 -12.23
C ASP A 198 -4.35 18.86 -12.31
N LEU A 199 -3.47 18.76 -11.33
CA LEU A 199 -2.21 19.51 -11.27
C LEU A 199 -1.13 18.93 -12.19
N HIS A 200 -1.25 17.65 -12.58
CA HIS A 200 -0.23 16.94 -13.35
C HIS A 200 -0.72 16.47 -14.72
N LYS A 201 -1.81 17.04 -15.25
CA LYS A 201 -2.33 16.67 -16.59
C LYS A 201 -1.30 16.81 -17.70
N ASP A 202 -0.42 17.82 -17.60
CA ASP A 202 0.62 18.09 -18.59
C ASP A 202 1.89 17.26 -18.37
N ASN A 203 2.09 16.71 -17.17
CA ASN A 203 3.18 15.80 -16.83
C ASN A 203 2.66 14.65 -15.96
N PRO A 204 2.08 13.62 -16.56
CA PRO A 204 1.40 12.57 -15.82
C PRO A 204 2.34 11.52 -15.18
N ASN A 205 3.65 11.62 -15.40
CA ASN A 205 4.65 10.71 -14.83
C ASN A 205 5.22 11.30 -13.54
N TYR A 206 4.43 11.29 -12.50
CA TYR A 206 4.74 11.90 -11.22
C TYR A 206 4.30 11.03 -10.05
N LEU A 207 4.78 11.38 -8.87
CA LEU A 207 4.37 10.77 -7.61
C LEU A 207 4.50 11.80 -6.48
N TYR A 208 3.44 11.99 -5.71
CA TYR A 208 3.55 12.72 -4.45
C TYR A 208 4.28 11.88 -3.42
N ILE A 209 5.27 12.48 -2.80
CA ILE A 209 6.04 11.89 -1.71
C ILE A 209 5.73 12.68 -0.44
N ILE A 210 5.09 12.02 0.52
CA ILE A 210 4.62 12.67 1.74
C ILE A 210 5.28 12.02 2.96
N GLY A 211 5.94 12.83 3.76
CA GLY A 211 6.52 12.43 5.04
C GLY A 211 7.90 11.81 5.01
N SER A 212 8.53 11.65 3.85
CA SER A 212 9.80 10.93 3.70
C SER A 212 10.96 11.47 4.55
N ASP A 213 11.01 12.80 4.77
CA ASP A 213 12.09 13.50 5.49
C ASP A 213 11.73 13.85 6.95
N LYS A 214 10.51 13.52 7.41
CA LYS A 214 10.05 13.96 8.74
C LYS A 214 10.75 13.27 9.90
N LEU A 215 11.07 11.99 9.77
CA LEU A 215 11.75 11.19 10.80
C LEU A 215 13.11 10.66 10.36
N SER A 216 13.42 10.66 9.07
CA SER A 216 14.68 10.14 8.54
C SER A 216 15.06 10.81 7.24
N GLN A 217 16.19 11.54 7.25
CA GLN A 217 16.78 12.08 6.02
C GLN A 217 17.32 10.95 5.13
N ASP A 218 17.87 9.90 5.72
CA ASP A 218 18.39 8.75 4.96
C ASP A 218 17.27 8.07 4.13
N LEU A 219 16.08 7.92 4.69
CA LEU A 219 14.94 7.35 3.96
C LEU A 219 14.56 8.23 2.75
N HIS A 220 14.52 9.54 2.95
CA HIS A 220 14.26 10.51 1.89
C HIS A 220 15.31 10.43 0.77
N ASP A 221 16.58 10.42 1.14
CA ASP A 221 17.71 10.40 0.19
C ASP A 221 17.75 9.07 -0.60
N VAL A 222 17.48 7.94 0.06
CA VAL A 222 17.38 6.63 -0.61
C VAL A 222 16.24 6.63 -1.61
N ASN A 223 15.06 7.14 -1.23
CA ASN A 223 13.91 7.20 -2.12
C ASN A 223 14.22 8.04 -3.37
N GLN A 224 14.79 9.23 -3.20
CA GLN A 224 15.18 10.10 -4.30
C GLN A 224 16.23 9.43 -5.20
N SER A 225 17.26 8.85 -4.60
CA SER A 225 18.33 8.16 -5.32
C SER A 225 17.85 6.97 -6.15
N MET A 226 16.92 6.17 -5.61
CA MET A 226 16.34 5.03 -6.32
C MET A 226 15.45 5.48 -7.48
N ASN A 227 14.68 6.55 -7.28
CA ASN A 227 13.90 7.15 -8.37
C ASN A 227 14.80 7.62 -9.51
N ASP A 228 15.83 8.39 -9.20
CA ASP A 228 16.76 8.94 -10.20
C ASP A 228 17.49 7.85 -10.98
N LYS A 229 17.79 6.74 -10.32
CA LYS A 229 18.53 5.63 -10.92
C LYS A 229 17.67 4.72 -11.79
N TYR A 230 16.43 4.44 -11.38
CA TYR A 230 15.66 3.34 -11.97
C TYR A 230 14.36 3.76 -12.66
N VAL A 231 13.68 4.79 -12.18
CA VAL A 231 12.31 5.12 -12.60
C VAL A 231 12.20 6.50 -13.24
N ASN A 232 12.83 7.50 -12.64
CA ASN A 232 12.87 8.89 -13.12
C ASN A 232 11.49 9.55 -13.24
N LEU A 233 10.61 9.33 -12.24
CA LEU A 233 9.37 10.09 -12.09
C LEU A 233 9.65 11.50 -11.55
N GLU A 234 8.77 12.45 -11.82
CA GLU A 234 8.71 13.70 -11.07
C GLU A 234 8.23 13.40 -9.64
N LEU A 235 9.12 13.56 -8.64
CA LEU A 235 8.73 13.46 -7.24
C LEU A 235 8.26 14.83 -6.75
N ASP A 236 6.99 14.91 -6.36
CA ASP A 236 6.37 16.14 -5.91
C ASP A 236 6.18 16.12 -4.38
N TYR A 237 6.86 17.03 -3.70
CA TYR A 237 6.90 17.12 -2.24
C TYR A 237 5.95 18.17 -1.66
N ARG A 238 5.09 18.81 -2.50
CA ARG A 238 4.26 19.96 -2.07
C ARG A 238 3.38 19.69 -0.85
N TYR A 239 2.93 18.45 -0.67
CA TYR A 239 2.05 18.09 0.45
C TYR A 239 2.80 17.76 1.75
N ASN A 240 4.13 17.86 1.76
CA ASN A 240 4.91 17.93 3.00
C ASN A 240 4.67 19.25 3.76
N ASP A 241 4.30 20.32 3.05
CA ASP A 241 3.87 21.58 3.65
C ASP A 241 2.37 21.52 3.97
N PRO A 242 1.98 21.52 5.26
CA PRO A 242 0.58 21.43 5.65
C PRO A 242 -0.24 22.67 5.25
N THR A 243 0.41 23.80 4.92
CA THR A 243 -0.26 25.01 4.47
C THR A 243 -0.62 25.00 2.99
N THR A 244 -0.09 24.05 2.22
CA THR A 244 -0.46 23.86 0.80
C THR A 244 -1.95 23.59 0.70
N LEU A 245 -2.64 24.40 -0.10
CA LEU A 245 -4.08 24.32 -0.26
C LEU A 245 -4.49 23.26 -1.27
N VAL A 246 -5.58 22.57 -0.96
CA VAL A 246 -6.26 21.63 -1.86
C VAL A 246 -7.73 22.02 -1.99
N PHE A 247 -8.31 21.73 -3.17
CA PHE A 247 -9.74 21.91 -3.38
C PHE A 247 -10.46 20.57 -3.12
N GLU A 248 -11.17 20.49 -2.02
CA GLU A 248 -11.91 19.30 -1.64
C GLU A 248 -13.29 19.70 -1.08
N MET A 249 -14.30 18.89 -1.36
CA MET A 249 -15.68 19.11 -0.90
C MET A 249 -16.21 20.51 -1.23
N GLY A 250 -15.86 21.03 -2.45
CA GLY A 250 -16.35 22.32 -2.93
C GLY A 250 -15.67 23.55 -2.31
N ARG A 251 -14.57 23.40 -1.59
CA ARG A 251 -13.83 24.53 -0.97
C ARG A 251 -12.33 24.30 -0.96
N MET A 252 -11.59 25.41 -0.91
CA MET A 252 -10.16 25.40 -0.62
C MET A 252 -9.93 25.15 0.88
N ARG A 253 -8.98 24.28 1.20
CA ARG A 253 -8.55 24.01 2.57
C ARG A 253 -7.09 23.60 2.62
N GLU A 254 -6.45 23.73 3.80
CA GLU A 254 -5.13 23.18 4.02
C GLU A 254 -5.15 21.66 3.85
N ASN A 255 -4.12 21.11 3.22
CA ASN A 255 -4.01 19.67 3.10
C ASN A 255 -3.70 19.05 4.47
N ASN A 256 -4.20 17.84 4.67
CA ASN A 256 -3.89 17.03 5.84
C ASN A 256 -3.51 15.60 5.45
N TYR A 257 -2.98 15.41 4.26
CA TYR A 257 -2.68 14.09 3.70
C TYR A 257 -1.71 13.28 4.56
N TYR A 258 -0.74 13.93 5.22
CA TYR A 258 0.16 13.25 6.15
C TYR A 258 -0.56 12.49 7.27
N TYR A 259 -1.79 12.86 7.60
CA TYR A 259 -2.61 12.24 8.66
C TYR A 259 -3.73 11.36 8.13
N ARG A 260 -3.78 11.10 6.82
CA ARG A 260 -4.97 10.51 6.17
C ARG A 260 -4.75 9.11 5.62
N SER A 261 -3.62 8.47 5.86
CA SER A 261 -3.41 7.09 5.43
C SER A 261 -2.64 6.29 6.49
N ASP A 262 -2.43 5.01 6.24
CA ASP A 262 -2.02 4.02 7.22
C ASP A 262 -0.59 4.16 7.75
N HIS A 263 0.26 4.94 7.08
CA HIS A 263 1.60 5.28 7.57
C HIS A 263 1.56 6.04 8.92
N LEU A 264 0.43 6.68 9.24
CA LEU A 264 0.31 7.50 10.45
C LEU A 264 0.60 6.71 11.72
N HIS A 265 0.10 5.49 11.84
CA HIS A 265 0.32 4.67 13.04
C HIS A 265 1.76 4.17 13.17
N PHE A 266 2.49 4.05 12.07
CA PHE A 266 3.93 3.81 12.09
C PHE A 266 4.69 5.04 12.57
N VAL A 267 4.39 6.20 12.01
CA VAL A 267 5.00 7.48 12.41
C VAL A 267 4.75 7.77 13.89
N ASN A 268 3.56 7.53 14.40
CA ASN A 268 3.22 7.69 15.82
C ASN A 268 4.02 6.76 16.75
N ASN A 269 4.61 5.71 16.20
CA ASN A 269 5.55 4.80 16.89
C ASN A 269 7.01 5.06 16.52
N ASN A 270 7.34 6.27 16.02
CA ASN A 270 8.67 6.69 15.61
C ASN A 270 9.30 5.86 14.46
N VAL A 271 8.49 5.23 13.63
CA VAL A 271 8.93 4.54 12.42
C VAL A 271 8.94 5.53 11.27
N PRO A 272 10.09 5.77 10.62
CA PRO A 272 10.15 6.59 9.41
C PRO A 272 9.23 6.02 8.33
N ALA A 273 8.48 6.87 7.65
CA ALA A 273 7.51 6.42 6.67
C ALA A 273 7.47 7.32 5.44
N ILE A 274 7.08 6.73 4.32
CA ILE A 274 6.73 7.44 3.09
C ILE A 274 5.28 7.09 2.75
N PHE A 275 4.50 8.10 2.44
CA PHE A 275 3.21 7.96 1.82
C PHE A 275 3.33 8.29 0.32
N TYR A 276 3.17 7.27 -0.51
CA TYR A 276 3.13 7.35 -1.98
C TYR A 276 1.70 7.56 -2.45
N PHE A 277 1.47 8.63 -3.21
CA PHE A 277 0.14 9.10 -3.55
C PHE A 277 0.13 9.83 -4.91
N ASN A 278 -0.93 9.72 -5.70
CA ASN A 278 -1.07 10.45 -6.97
C ASN A 278 -2.16 11.53 -6.95
N GLY A 279 -2.74 11.81 -5.80
CA GLY A 279 -3.79 12.83 -5.66
C GLY A 279 -5.20 12.24 -5.76
N THR A 280 -6.16 13.11 -5.49
CA THR A 280 -7.59 12.80 -5.63
C THR A 280 -8.10 13.12 -7.03
N HIS A 281 -9.21 12.53 -7.40
CA HIS A 281 -9.89 12.72 -8.67
C HIS A 281 -11.41 12.73 -8.50
N GLU A 282 -12.14 13.03 -9.55
CA GLU A 282 -13.60 13.16 -9.54
C GLU A 282 -14.35 11.87 -9.18
N ASP A 283 -13.72 10.71 -9.36
CA ASP A 283 -14.31 9.40 -9.08
C ASP A 283 -14.08 8.92 -7.63
N TYR A 284 -13.37 9.70 -6.81
CA TYR A 284 -13.05 9.34 -5.43
C TYR A 284 -14.30 9.03 -4.61
N HIS A 285 -14.34 7.86 -3.95
CA HIS A 285 -15.48 7.34 -3.19
C HIS A 285 -16.78 7.25 -3.99
N ARG A 286 -16.68 6.97 -5.29
CA ARG A 286 -17.83 6.82 -6.18
C ARG A 286 -17.82 5.49 -6.93
N PRO A 287 -18.99 5.01 -7.39
CA PRO A 287 -19.07 3.81 -8.24
C PRO A 287 -18.29 3.91 -9.56
N THR A 288 -17.86 5.11 -9.92
CA THR A 288 -17.09 5.39 -11.15
C THR A 288 -15.58 5.25 -10.99
N ASP A 289 -15.08 4.94 -9.77
CA ASP A 289 -13.67 4.54 -9.56
C ASP A 289 -13.49 3.08 -9.97
N THR A 290 -13.24 2.87 -11.27
CA THR A 290 -13.27 1.57 -11.94
C THR A 290 -11.94 1.19 -12.58
N ALA A 291 -11.72 -0.11 -12.77
CA ALA A 291 -10.48 -0.70 -13.28
C ALA A 291 -10.06 -0.19 -14.66
N ASP A 292 -11.02 0.19 -15.53
CA ASP A 292 -10.74 0.68 -16.88
C ASP A 292 -10.13 2.09 -16.91
N LYS A 293 -10.19 2.83 -15.79
CA LYS A 293 -9.65 4.19 -15.66
C LYS A 293 -8.24 4.25 -15.10
N ILE A 294 -7.70 3.13 -14.65
CA ILE A 294 -6.38 3.07 -14.01
C ILE A 294 -5.25 3.16 -15.04
N ARG A 295 -4.22 3.90 -14.72
CA ARG A 295 -2.97 3.98 -15.45
C ARG A 295 -2.03 2.86 -15.03
N TYR A 296 -2.12 1.73 -15.73
CA TYR A 296 -1.28 0.56 -15.43
C TYR A 296 0.17 0.71 -15.90
N ASP A 297 0.45 1.71 -16.74
CA ASP A 297 1.78 2.03 -17.27
C ASP A 297 2.63 2.89 -16.30
N LEU A 298 1.98 3.51 -15.32
CA LEU A 298 2.66 4.33 -14.31
C LEU A 298 3.28 3.46 -13.21
#